data_d2f441b425eaf71662321c535bf16b45
#
_entry.id   d2f441b425eaf71662321c535bf16b45
#
_cell.length_a   1.000
_cell.length_b   1.000
_cell.length_c   1.000
_cell.angle_alpha   90.00
_cell.angle_beta   90.00
_cell.angle_gamma   90.00
#
_symmetry.space_group_name_H-M   'P 1'
#
loop_
_entity.id
_entity.type
_entity.pdbx_description
1 polymer ?
#
loop_
_entity_poly.entity_id
_entity_poly.type
_entity_poly.pdbx_seq_one_letter_code
_entity_poly.pdbx_strand_id
1 'polypeptide(L)'
;MNPPEAIVLTDAQAAGRPQASPLAPDFAENPYATYARWRDEGRLLWSNAFFGGAWLLTRHADVENSLRDPRLSAQRTGGWVMDVAEGDRAGLTPFQRLFTRALLFLDAPEHTRLRQVLMPAFRPQRLQALQPEIEQFAAELVAGITPGQDFDFMERIARPLPVRVIARLMGVDLSLEQDFMRWADDIAAFIGAVRPTAEQTRLAQRSTLEMAGYFGRELLPRRRREPQDDLVTELVQARDDGRISSDAELLAQCAMLLFAGYETTRNLLGNGMLVLMQHRAQW
;
A
#
# COMPACT_ATOMS: atom_id res chain seq x y z
N MET A 1 2.62 4.47 -26.28
CA MET A 1 1.96 5.74 -25.92
C MET A 1 2.88 6.43 -24.94
N ASN A 2 3.35 7.63 -25.25
CA ASN A 2 4.12 8.41 -24.26
C ASN A 2 3.21 8.71 -23.05
N PRO A 3 3.71 8.65 -21.82
CA PRO A 3 2.92 9.08 -20.67
C PRO A 3 2.49 10.53 -20.90
N PRO A 4 1.27 10.90 -20.49
CA PRO A 4 0.86 12.30 -20.59
C PRO A 4 1.87 13.18 -19.88
N GLU A 5 2.31 14.25 -20.55
CA GLU A 5 3.17 15.25 -19.93
C GLU A 5 2.49 15.72 -18.62
N ALA A 6 3.21 15.63 -17.52
CA ALA A 6 2.73 16.15 -16.26
C ALA A 6 2.43 17.65 -16.46
N ILE A 7 1.19 18.05 -16.29
CA ILE A 7 0.81 19.47 -16.31
C ILE A 7 1.39 20.08 -15.04
N VAL A 8 2.60 20.61 -15.14
CA VAL A 8 3.18 21.44 -14.09
C VAL A 8 2.51 22.80 -14.17
N LEU A 9 1.66 23.11 -13.19
CA LEU A 9 1.11 24.46 -13.08
C LEU A 9 2.25 25.44 -12.79
N THR A 10 2.30 26.51 -13.54
CA THR A 10 3.25 27.60 -13.26
C THR A 10 2.91 28.27 -11.92
N ASP A 11 3.90 28.89 -11.28
CA ASP A 11 3.70 29.67 -10.04
C ASP A 11 2.58 30.74 -10.20
N ALA A 12 2.42 31.27 -11.41
CA ALA A 12 1.34 32.21 -11.75
C ALA A 12 -0.06 31.58 -11.69
N GLN A 13 -0.18 30.27 -12.03
CA GLN A 13 -1.46 29.54 -11.96
C GLN A 13 -1.82 29.15 -10.52
N ALA A 14 -0.82 29.02 -9.64
CA ALA A 14 -1.00 28.76 -8.22
C ALA A 14 -1.17 30.05 -7.41
N ALA A 15 -0.80 31.23 -7.97
CA ALA A 15 -0.89 32.51 -7.28
C ALA A 15 -2.34 32.86 -6.89
N GLY A 16 -2.49 33.28 -5.64
CA GLY A 16 -3.80 33.68 -5.08
C GLY A 16 -4.69 32.53 -4.59
N ARG A 17 -4.22 31.27 -4.59
CA ARG A 17 -4.94 30.13 -4.06
C ARG A 17 -4.53 29.80 -2.63
N PRO A 18 -5.45 29.30 -1.78
CA PRO A 18 -5.07 28.82 -0.45
C PRO A 18 -3.98 27.75 -0.54
N GLN A 19 -2.91 27.96 0.23
CA GLN A 19 -1.76 27.05 0.25
C GLN A 19 -1.88 26.07 1.41
N ALA A 20 -1.53 24.82 1.17
CA ALA A 20 -1.51 23.78 2.18
C ALA A 20 -0.19 23.00 2.12
N SER A 21 0.40 22.73 3.27
CA SER A 21 1.64 21.95 3.35
C SER A 21 1.54 20.88 4.43
N PRO A 22 1.50 19.58 4.05
CA PRO A 22 1.59 18.49 5.00
C PRO A 22 3.02 18.30 5.54
N LEU A 23 3.99 19.11 5.09
CA LEU A 23 5.34 19.18 5.67
C LEU A 23 5.45 20.24 6.77
N ALA A 24 4.35 20.97 7.07
CA ALA A 24 4.35 21.92 8.18
C ALA A 24 4.57 21.16 9.52
N PRO A 25 5.36 21.69 10.44
CA PRO A 25 5.71 21.00 11.67
C PRO A 25 4.52 20.54 12.51
N ASP A 26 3.46 21.34 12.55
CA ASP A 26 2.22 21.09 13.29
C ASP A 26 1.35 19.98 12.66
N PHE A 27 1.58 19.63 11.39
CA PHE A 27 0.77 18.61 10.71
C PHE A 27 0.98 17.22 11.30
N ALA A 28 2.22 16.82 11.55
CA ALA A 28 2.52 15.51 12.10
C ALA A 28 2.02 15.34 13.55
N GLU A 29 2.03 16.44 14.33
CA GLU A 29 1.58 16.42 15.71
C GLU A 29 0.05 16.33 15.84
N ASN A 30 -0.68 17.08 15.01
CA ASN A 30 -2.15 17.07 15.00
C ASN A 30 -2.72 17.31 13.59
N PRO A 31 -2.75 16.28 12.74
CA PRO A 31 -3.27 16.39 11.38
C PRO A 31 -4.75 16.76 11.35
N TYR A 32 -5.54 16.39 12.37
CA TYR A 32 -6.99 16.64 12.39
C TYR A 32 -7.32 18.13 12.52
N ALA A 33 -6.59 18.87 13.35
CA ALA A 33 -6.75 20.33 13.47
C ALA A 33 -6.39 21.02 12.13
N THR A 34 -5.32 20.57 11.49
CA THR A 34 -4.90 21.08 10.18
C THR A 34 -5.93 20.76 9.10
N TYR A 35 -6.44 19.54 9.03
CA TYR A 35 -7.52 19.20 8.09
C TYR A 35 -8.81 19.99 8.34
N ALA A 36 -9.16 20.27 9.60
CA ALA A 36 -10.32 21.11 9.93
C ALA A 36 -10.14 22.53 9.34
N ARG A 37 -8.99 23.16 9.61
CA ARG A 37 -8.64 24.47 9.06
C ARG A 37 -8.70 24.47 7.52
N TRP A 38 -8.08 23.48 6.86
CA TRP A 38 -8.09 23.40 5.40
C TRP A 38 -9.50 23.23 4.81
N ARG A 39 -10.41 22.53 5.48
CA ARG A 39 -11.82 22.44 5.04
C ARG A 39 -12.52 23.79 5.05
N ASP A 40 -12.17 24.67 6.01
CA ASP A 40 -12.74 26.02 6.12
C ASP A 40 -12.12 26.98 5.11
N GLU A 41 -10.83 26.87 4.80
CA GLU A 41 -10.12 27.70 3.84
C GLU A 41 -10.57 27.50 2.39
N GLY A 42 -10.99 26.30 2.02
CA GLY A 42 -11.48 26.06 0.66
C GLY A 42 -11.76 24.61 0.31
N ARG A 43 -12.38 24.41 -0.85
CA ARG A 43 -12.65 23.08 -1.42
C ARG A 43 -11.42 22.49 -2.10
N LEU A 44 -10.58 23.33 -2.68
CA LEU A 44 -9.37 22.99 -3.40
C LEU A 44 -8.21 23.83 -2.85
N LEU A 45 -7.23 23.20 -2.29
CA LEU A 45 -6.02 23.81 -1.79
C LEU A 45 -4.85 23.40 -2.68
N TRP A 46 -3.90 24.28 -2.88
CA TRP A 46 -2.68 23.97 -3.62
C TRP A 46 -1.54 23.62 -2.67
N SER A 47 -0.74 22.63 -3.02
CA SER A 47 0.47 22.27 -2.30
C SER A 47 1.65 22.15 -3.24
N ASN A 48 2.73 22.87 -2.93
CA ASN A 48 4.03 22.70 -3.59
C ASN A 48 4.89 21.62 -2.91
N ALA A 49 4.36 20.94 -1.89
CA ALA A 49 5.10 19.95 -1.14
C ALA A 49 5.24 18.60 -1.86
N PHE A 50 4.38 18.32 -2.85
CA PHE A 50 4.33 17.04 -3.57
C PHE A 50 4.57 17.23 -5.07
N PHE A 51 5.32 16.33 -5.69
CA PHE A 51 5.32 16.04 -7.13
C PHE A 51 5.38 17.28 -8.06
N GLY A 52 6.03 18.33 -7.63
CA GLY A 52 6.03 19.61 -8.38
C GLY A 52 4.74 20.41 -8.28
N GLY A 53 3.84 20.01 -7.41
CA GLY A 53 2.56 20.65 -7.12
C GLY A 53 1.39 19.68 -7.18
N ALA A 54 0.49 19.79 -6.19
CA ALA A 54 -0.70 18.94 -6.12
C ALA A 54 -1.91 19.70 -5.58
N TRP A 55 -3.10 19.29 -6.04
CA TRP A 55 -4.36 19.72 -5.46
C TRP A 55 -4.72 18.83 -4.28
N LEU A 56 -5.04 19.45 -3.15
CA LEU A 56 -5.51 18.76 -1.95
C LEU A 56 -7.01 18.97 -1.79
N LEU A 57 -7.71 17.84 -1.57
CA LEU A 57 -9.13 17.81 -1.24
C LEU A 57 -9.27 17.23 0.17
N THR A 58 -10.00 17.93 1.05
CA THR A 58 -10.19 17.53 2.45
C THR A 58 -11.65 17.33 2.83
N ARG A 59 -12.62 17.71 1.97
CA ARG A 59 -14.04 17.50 2.20
C ARG A 59 -14.46 16.13 1.69
N HIS A 60 -15.20 15.36 2.50
CA HIS A 60 -15.63 14.00 2.17
C HIS A 60 -16.27 13.89 0.79
N ALA A 61 -17.27 14.74 0.48
CA ALA A 61 -17.97 14.69 -0.80
C ALA A 61 -17.06 14.97 -1.99
N ASP A 62 -16.08 15.88 -1.86
CA ASP A 62 -15.14 16.20 -2.94
C ASP A 62 -14.17 15.02 -3.17
N VAL A 63 -13.69 14.39 -2.10
CA VAL A 63 -12.83 13.18 -2.17
C VAL A 63 -13.61 12.01 -2.79
N GLU A 64 -14.82 11.74 -2.32
CA GLU A 64 -15.66 10.65 -2.85
C GLU A 64 -15.95 10.83 -4.34
N ASN A 65 -16.33 12.03 -4.76
CA ASN A 65 -16.58 12.33 -6.17
C ASN A 65 -15.32 12.19 -7.01
N SER A 66 -14.16 12.65 -6.51
CA SER A 66 -12.89 12.53 -7.23
C SER A 66 -12.44 11.08 -7.41
N LEU A 67 -12.62 10.24 -6.40
CA LEU A 67 -12.28 8.82 -6.49
C LEU A 67 -13.16 8.03 -7.49
N ARG A 68 -14.31 8.58 -7.88
CA ARG A 68 -15.24 7.97 -8.83
C ARG A 68 -15.23 8.63 -10.20
N ASP A 69 -14.53 9.75 -10.35
CA ASP A 69 -14.53 10.52 -11.60
C ASP A 69 -13.63 9.85 -12.66
N PRO A 70 -14.20 9.35 -13.78
CA PRO A 70 -13.42 8.64 -14.80
C PRO A 70 -12.43 9.53 -15.56
N ARG A 71 -12.47 10.85 -15.34
CA ARG A 71 -11.50 11.79 -15.91
C ARG A 71 -10.21 11.87 -15.10
N LEU A 72 -10.21 11.34 -13.84
CA LEU A 72 -9.05 11.29 -12.99
C LEU A 72 -8.42 9.91 -13.08
N SER A 73 -7.11 9.88 -13.31
CA SER A 73 -6.33 8.67 -13.48
C SER A 73 -5.71 8.21 -12.14
N ALA A 74 -5.66 6.90 -11.92
CA ALA A 74 -4.90 6.29 -10.84
C ALA A 74 -3.40 6.11 -11.17
N GLN A 75 -2.98 6.40 -12.41
CA GLN A 75 -1.60 6.24 -12.89
C GLN A 75 -0.70 7.34 -12.33
N ARG A 76 -0.21 7.15 -11.12
CA ARG A 76 0.62 8.12 -10.37
C ARG A 76 2.08 7.70 -10.17
N THR A 77 2.52 6.66 -10.85
CA THR A 77 3.88 6.11 -10.72
C THR A 77 4.99 7.07 -11.18
N GLY A 78 4.67 8.05 -12.03
CA GLY A 78 5.59 9.12 -12.41
C GLY A 78 5.84 10.13 -11.29
N GLY A 79 4.87 10.35 -10.38
CA GLY A 79 4.97 11.32 -9.30
C GLY A 79 6.04 10.96 -8.26
N TRP A 80 6.16 9.69 -7.89
CA TRP A 80 7.17 9.24 -6.92
C TRP A 80 8.61 9.47 -7.35
N VAL A 81 8.86 9.50 -8.66
CA VAL A 81 10.21 9.70 -9.21
C VAL A 81 10.61 11.17 -9.21
N MET A 82 9.65 12.09 -9.25
CA MET A 82 9.96 13.53 -9.32
C MET A 82 10.58 14.05 -8.03
N ASP A 83 10.23 13.49 -6.87
CA ASP A 83 10.74 13.91 -5.57
C ASP A 83 12.03 13.17 -5.15
N VAL A 84 12.50 12.21 -5.96
CA VAL A 84 13.78 11.51 -5.75
C VAL A 84 14.91 12.25 -6.42
N ALA A 85 16.03 12.41 -5.73
CA ALA A 85 17.21 13.06 -6.28
C ALA A 85 17.64 12.40 -7.61
N GLU A 86 18.08 13.19 -8.58
CA GLU A 86 18.36 12.71 -9.94
C GLU A 86 19.35 11.54 -9.98
N GLY A 87 20.37 11.54 -9.13
CA GLY A 87 21.34 10.44 -9.01
C GLY A 87 20.73 9.11 -8.53
N ASP A 88 19.62 9.17 -7.80
CA ASP A 88 18.95 7.98 -7.23
C ASP A 88 17.84 7.43 -8.12
N ARG A 89 17.39 8.20 -9.14
CA ARG A 89 16.29 7.79 -10.04
C ARG A 89 16.58 6.52 -10.83
N ALA A 90 17.83 6.33 -11.27
CA ALA A 90 18.23 5.12 -12.00
C ALA A 90 18.02 3.85 -11.18
N GLY A 91 18.11 3.94 -9.84
CA GLY A 91 17.87 2.85 -8.92
C GLY A 91 16.40 2.43 -8.78
N LEU A 92 15.45 3.30 -9.11
CA LEU A 92 14.01 3.03 -8.98
C LEU A 92 13.42 2.21 -10.14
N THR A 93 14.14 2.01 -11.23
CA THR A 93 13.62 1.29 -12.40
C THR A 93 12.98 -0.07 -12.06
N PRO A 94 13.54 -0.94 -11.19
CA PRO A 94 12.89 -2.20 -10.77
C PRO A 94 11.58 -1.95 -10.02
N PHE A 95 11.54 -1.01 -9.09
CA PHE A 95 10.34 -0.62 -8.35
C PHE A 95 9.25 -0.13 -9.29
N GLN A 96 9.57 0.81 -10.20
CA GLN A 96 8.62 1.31 -11.18
C GLN A 96 8.08 0.21 -12.09
N ARG A 97 8.95 -0.65 -12.62
CA ARG A 97 8.54 -1.77 -13.49
C ARG A 97 7.57 -2.72 -12.79
N LEU A 98 7.71 -2.92 -11.50
CA LEU A 98 6.82 -3.74 -10.72
C LEU A 98 5.49 -3.03 -10.48
N PHE A 99 5.53 -1.88 -9.83
CA PHE A 99 4.31 -1.21 -9.34
C PHE A 99 3.47 -0.58 -10.44
N THR A 100 4.04 -0.16 -11.59
CA THR A 100 3.25 0.32 -12.75
C THR A 100 2.29 -0.71 -13.32
N ARG A 101 2.46 -1.98 -12.97
CA ARG A 101 1.58 -3.08 -13.39
C ARG A 101 0.62 -3.54 -12.28
N ALA A 102 0.74 -2.98 -11.08
CA ALA A 102 -0.11 -3.34 -9.97
C ALA A 102 -1.50 -2.69 -10.09
N LEU A 103 -2.54 -3.43 -9.76
CA LEU A 103 -3.95 -3.02 -9.88
C LEU A 103 -4.21 -1.61 -9.34
N LEU A 104 -3.57 -1.25 -8.21
CA LEU A 104 -3.74 0.05 -7.55
C LEU A 104 -3.37 1.26 -8.42
N PHE A 105 -2.54 1.07 -9.45
CA PHE A 105 -2.00 2.13 -10.31
C PHE A 105 -2.45 2.02 -11.77
N LEU A 106 -3.52 1.27 -12.01
CA LEU A 106 -4.06 1.07 -13.35
C LEU A 106 -5.43 1.73 -13.48
N ASP A 107 -5.73 2.16 -14.71
CA ASP A 107 -7.06 2.60 -15.11
C ASP A 107 -7.75 1.50 -15.92
N ALA A 108 -9.04 1.68 -16.21
CA ALA A 108 -9.75 0.82 -17.17
C ALA A 108 -9.13 0.95 -18.57
N PRO A 109 -9.07 -0.13 -19.36
CA PRO A 109 -9.68 -1.46 -19.12
C PRO A 109 -8.82 -2.41 -18.26
N GLU A 110 -7.51 -2.18 -18.10
CA GLU A 110 -6.59 -3.09 -17.43
C GLU A 110 -6.96 -3.29 -15.95
N HIS A 111 -7.31 -2.20 -15.25
CA HIS A 111 -7.83 -2.27 -13.89
C HIS A 111 -9.04 -3.21 -13.79
N THR A 112 -10.02 -3.04 -14.70
CA THR A 112 -11.24 -3.84 -14.70
C THR A 112 -10.94 -5.32 -14.90
N ARG A 113 -10.07 -5.65 -15.85
CA ARG A 113 -9.64 -7.03 -16.12
C ARG A 113 -8.97 -7.68 -14.91
N LEU A 114 -7.98 -7.03 -14.33
CA LEU A 114 -7.25 -7.57 -13.19
C LEU A 114 -8.11 -7.65 -11.93
N ARG A 115 -8.99 -6.67 -11.71
CA ARG A 115 -9.93 -6.71 -10.59
C ARG A 115 -10.86 -7.93 -10.68
N GLN A 116 -11.33 -8.28 -11.87
CA GLN A 116 -12.14 -9.50 -12.08
C GLN A 116 -11.37 -10.78 -11.77
N VAL A 117 -10.06 -10.81 -11.99
CA VAL A 117 -9.20 -11.94 -11.62
C VAL A 117 -9.02 -12.05 -10.11
N LEU A 118 -8.86 -10.92 -9.41
CA LEU A 118 -8.57 -10.89 -7.97
C LEU A 118 -9.82 -11.06 -7.09
N MET A 119 -10.97 -10.55 -7.51
CA MET A 119 -12.21 -10.55 -6.70
C MET A 119 -12.65 -11.92 -6.17
N PRO A 120 -12.50 -13.05 -6.90
CA PRO A 120 -12.90 -14.37 -6.40
C PRO A 120 -12.21 -14.77 -5.10
N ALA A 121 -10.95 -14.37 -4.90
CA ALA A 121 -10.19 -14.67 -3.68
C ALA A 121 -10.75 -13.98 -2.42
N PHE A 122 -11.51 -12.91 -2.60
CA PHE A 122 -12.09 -12.12 -1.51
C PHE A 122 -13.60 -12.35 -1.33
N ARG A 123 -14.13 -13.46 -1.82
CA ARG A 123 -15.55 -13.82 -1.61
C ARG A 123 -15.82 -14.08 -0.13
N PRO A 124 -17.01 -13.72 0.38
CA PRO A 124 -17.35 -13.89 1.80
C PRO A 124 -17.10 -15.31 2.34
N GLN A 125 -17.43 -16.34 1.57
CA GLN A 125 -17.24 -17.75 1.97
C GLN A 125 -15.75 -18.08 2.21
N ARG A 126 -14.86 -17.55 1.38
CA ARG A 126 -13.42 -17.78 1.52
C ARG A 126 -12.85 -17.02 2.72
N LEU A 127 -13.29 -15.78 2.92
CA LEU A 127 -12.91 -14.99 4.09
C LEU A 127 -13.41 -15.62 5.40
N GLN A 128 -14.63 -16.16 5.41
CA GLN A 128 -15.17 -16.90 6.55
C GLN A 128 -14.35 -18.17 6.85
N ALA A 129 -13.87 -18.86 5.82
CA ALA A 129 -13.02 -20.03 6.01
C ALA A 129 -11.66 -19.72 6.65
N LEU A 130 -11.16 -18.48 6.52
CA LEU A 130 -9.93 -18.02 7.18
C LEU A 130 -10.13 -17.60 8.64
N GLN A 131 -11.37 -17.36 9.08
CA GLN A 131 -11.66 -16.84 10.42
C GLN A 131 -11.04 -17.68 11.55
N PRO A 132 -11.15 -19.02 11.56
CA PRO A 132 -10.55 -19.83 12.63
C PRO A 132 -9.02 -19.68 12.71
N GLU A 133 -8.35 -19.57 11.55
CA GLU A 133 -6.91 -19.41 11.50
C GLU A 133 -6.50 -18.00 11.99
N ILE A 134 -7.27 -16.96 11.65
CA ILE A 134 -7.05 -15.59 12.14
C ILE A 134 -7.21 -15.56 13.67
N GLU A 135 -8.24 -16.21 14.21
CA GLU A 135 -8.45 -16.32 15.67
C GLU A 135 -7.30 -17.06 16.35
N GLN A 136 -6.80 -18.13 15.72
CA GLN A 136 -5.64 -18.86 16.20
C GLN A 136 -4.38 -17.98 16.21
N PHE A 137 -4.07 -17.28 15.13
CA PHE A 137 -2.93 -16.36 15.08
C PHE A 137 -3.00 -15.27 16.16
N ALA A 138 -4.18 -14.69 16.34
CA ALA A 138 -4.39 -13.70 17.39
C ALA A 138 -4.19 -14.30 18.80
N ALA A 139 -4.73 -15.49 19.05
CA ALA A 139 -4.59 -16.18 20.33
C ALA A 139 -3.10 -16.52 20.64
N GLU A 140 -2.34 -17.00 19.65
CA GLU A 140 -0.91 -17.29 19.79
C GLU A 140 -0.10 -16.03 20.14
N LEU A 141 -0.39 -14.90 19.49
CA LEU A 141 0.28 -13.64 19.75
C LEU A 141 -0.03 -13.12 21.17
N VAL A 142 -1.29 -13.23 21.59
CA VAL A 142 -1.74 -12.81 22.93
C VAL A 142 -1.19 -13.75 24.03
N ALA A 143 -1.14 -15.06 23.78
CA ALA A 143 -0.61 -16.03 24.75
C ALA A 143 0.85 -15.77 25.16
N GLY A 144 1.61 -15.10 24.31
CA GLY A 144 2.98 -14.69 24.63
C GLY A 144 3.10 -13.39 25.45
N ILE A 145 1.97 -12.78 25.90
CA ILE A 145 1.94 -11.56 26.71
C ILE A 145 1.88 -11.95 28.19
N THR A 146 2.83 -11.44 28.97
CA THR A 146 2.83 -11.68 30.42
C THR A 146 1.91 -10.67 31.13
N PRO A 147 0.88 -11.11 31.85
CA PRO A 147 0.00 -10.21 32.59
C PRO A 147 0.79 -9.31 33.56
N GLY A 148 0.47 -8.01 33.57
CA GLY A 148 1.10 -7.03 34.44
C GLY A 148 2.44 -6.48 33.93
N GLN A 149 2.88 -6.87 32.75
CA GLN A 149 4.04 -6.28 32.07
C GLN A 149 3.61 -5.39 30.91
N ASP A 150 4.30 -4.26 30.76
CA ASP A 150 4.14 -3.40 29.60
C ASP A 150 4.76 -4.08 28.38
N PHE A 151 4.12 -3.91 27.22
CA PHE A 151 4.62 -4.41 25.94
C PHE A 151 4.30 -3.45 24.82
N ASP A 152 5.08 -3.50 23.75
CA ASP A 152 4.80 -2.77 22.54
C ASP A 152 3.72 -3.50 21.73
N PHE A 153 2.52 -2.91 21.67
CA PHE A 153 1.38 -3.45 20.91
C PHE A 153 1.65 -3.53 19.41
N MET A 154 2.39 -2.53 18.87
CA MET A 154 2.73 -2.52 17.45
C MET A 154 3.62 -3.72 17.10
N GLU A 155 4.69 -3.92 17.84
CA GLU A 155 5.64 -5.01 17.61
C GLU A 155 5.03 -6.38 17.90
N ARG A 156 4.24 -6.48 18.96
CA ARG A 156 3.75 -7.78 19.43
C ARG A 156 2.51 -8.29 18.70
N ILE A 157 1.61 -7.39 18.29
CA ILE A 157 0.29 -7.75 17.73
C ILE A 157 0.07 -7.12 16.36
N ALA A 158 0.15 -5.78 16.27
CA ALA A 158 -0.31 -5.06 15.09
C ALA A 158 0.51 -5.35 13.82
N ARG A 159 1.81 -5.63 13.95
CA ARG A 159 2.70 -5.99 12.83
C ARG A 159 2.57 -7.46 12.43
N PRO A 160 2.72 -8.45 13.33
CA PRO A 160 2.73 -9.86 12.94
C PRO A 160 1.35 -10.37 12.48
N LEU A 161 0.25 -9.94 13.10
CA LEU A 161 -1.07 -10.48 12.77
C LEU A 161 -1.46 -10.31 11.29
N PRO A 162 -1.41 -9.10 10.69
CA PRO A 162 -1.75 -8.91 9.28
C PRO A 162 -0.83 -9.69 8.33
N VAL A 163 0.47 -9.77 8.65
CA VAL A 163 1.42 -10.52 7.83
C VAL A 163 1.08 -12.00 7.80
N ARG A 164 0.76 -12.61 8.95
CA ARG A 164 0.35 -14.03 9.02
C ARG A 164 -0.91 -14.28 8.20
N VAL A 165 -1.89 -13.39 8.30
CA VAL A 165 -3.15 -13.51 7.54
C VAL A 165 -2.92 -13.40 6.04
N ILE A 166 -2.17 -12.39 5.57
CA ILE A 166 -1.91 -12.25 4.13
C ILE A 166 -1.00 -13.35 3.60
N ALA A 167 0.00 -13.79 4.37
CA ALA A 167 0.85 -14.92 4.02
C ALA A 167 0.04 -16.20 3.85
N ARG A 168 -0.90 -16.46 4.77
CA ARG A 168 -1.81 -17.62 4.69
C ARG A 168 -2.71 -17.55 3.46
N LEU A 169 -3.31 -16.39 3.19
CA LEU A 169 -4.15 -16.18 2.00
C LEU A 169 -3.39 -16.42 0.70
N MET A 170 -2.12 -15.98 0.65
CA MET A 170 -1.25 -16.09 -0.52
C MET A 170 -0.52 -17.44 -0.62
N GLY A 171 -0.59 -18.29 0.40
CA GLY A 171 0.15 -19.56 0.45
C GLY A 171 1.66 -19.38 0.63
N VAL A 172 2.06 -18.34 1.35
CA VAL A 172 3.46 -18.03 1.65
C VAL A 172 3.87 -18.69 2.96
N ASP A 173 5.13 -19.14 3.03
CA ASP A 173 5.69 -19.75 4.23
C ASP A 173 5.88 -18.71 5.35
N LEU A 174 5.35 -18.99 6.54
CA LEU A 174 5.48 -18.12 7.71
C LEU A 174 6.92 -17.99 8.23
N SER A 175 7.85 -18.86 7.82
CA SER A 175 9.28 -18.68 8.11
C SER A 175 9.85 -17.38 7.55
N LEU A 176 9.19 -16.79 6.55
CA LEU A 176 9.55 -15.52 5.93
C LEU A 176 8.83 -14.30 6.56
N GLU A 177 8.12 -14.47 7.69
CA GLU A 177 7.34 -13.41 8.35
C GLU A 177 8.16 -12.13 8.53
N GLN A 178 9.40 -12.24 9.00
CA GLN A 178 10.28 -11.09 9.23
C GLN A 178 10.70 -10.40 7.92
N ASP A 179 11.00 -11.18 6.88
CA ASP A 179 11.34 -10.62 5.57
C ASP A 179 10.16 -9.90 4.95
N PHE A 180 8.95 -10.45 5.07
CA PHE A 180 7.73 -9.82 4.57
C PHE A 180 7.44 -8.50 5.28
N MET A 181 7.55 -8.45 6.61
CA MET A 181 7.39 -7.21 7.37
C MET A 181 8.40 -6.17 6.90
N ARG A 182 9.67 -6.54 6.78
CA ARG A 182 10.74 -5.65 6.33
C ARG A 182 10.49 -5.12 4.92
N TRP A 183 10.16 -6.00 3.96
CA TRP A 183 9.88 -5.58 2.57
C TRP A 183 8.71 -4.61 2.50
N ALA A 184 7.63 -4.90 3.22
CA ALA A 184 6.46 -4.04 3.24
C ALA A 184 6.75 -2.69 3.92
N ASP A 185 7.49 -2.67 5.04
CA ASP A 185 7.87 -1.45 5.76
C ASP A 185 8.78 -0.55 4.92
N ASP A 186 9.80 -1.11 4.25
CA ASP A 186 10.72 -0.35 3.38
C ASP A 186 9.97 0.29 2.20
N ILE A 187 9.06 -0.47 1.59
CA ILE A 187 8.22 0.01 0.47
C ILE A 187 7.24 1.08 0.96
N ALA A 188 6.59 0.85 2.11
CA ALA A 188 5.65 1.82 2.69
C ALA A 188 6.32 3.13 3.07
N ALA A 189 7.51 3.06 3.67
CA ALA A 189 8.29 4.25 4.05
C ALA A 189 8.66 5.11 2.83
N PHE A 190 8.91 4.48 1.68
CA PHE A 190 9.17 5.20 0.43
C PHE A 190 7.89 5.79 -0.18
N ILE A 191 6.83 4.98 -0.31
CA ILE A 191 5.57 5.42 -0.95
C ILE A 191 4.87 6.51 -0.13
N GLY A 192 4.91 6.39 1.21
CA GLY A 192 4.27 7.33 2.14
C GLY A 192 5.06 8.62 2.37
N ALA A 193 6.34 8.67 1.98
CA ALA A 193 7.15 9.86 2.14
C ALA A 193 6.79 10.91 1.10
N VAL A 194 6.54 12.16 1.55
CA VAL A 194 6.36 13.31 0.65
C VAL A 194 7.65 13.59 -0.13
N ARG A 195 8.80 13.43 0.53
CA ARG A 195 10.14 13.54 -0.04
C ARG A 195 10.99 12.39 0.50
N PRO A 196 11.06 11.25 -0.21
CA PRO A 196 11.84 10.12 0.25
C PRO A 196 13.34 10.48 0.29
N THR A 197 13.99 10.02 1.36
CA THR A 197 15.44 10.15 1.49
C THR A 197 16.16 9.17 0.56
N ALA A 198 17.45 9.38 0.30
CA ALA A 198 18.28 8.44 -0.46
C ALA A 198 18.30 7.05 0.20
N GLU A 199 18.30 6.99 1.53
CA GLU A 199 18.23 5.72 2.28
C GLU A 199 16.88 5.02 2.11
N GLN A 200 15.75 5.71 2.23
CA GLN A 200 14.43 5.13 1.97
C GLN A 200 14.32 4.61 0.53
N THR A 201 14.84 5.35 -0.43
CA THR A 201 14.90 4.93 -1.84
C THR A 201 15.69 3.64 -2.01
N ARG A 202 16.90 3.57 -1.40
CA ARG A 202 17.77 2.40 -1.47
C ARG A 202 17.15 1.17 -0.82
N LEU A 203 16.53 1.34 0.36
CA LEU A 203 15.86 0.25 1.09
C LEU A 203 14.66 -0.28 0.31
N ALA A 204 13.78 0.59 -0.17
CA ALA A 204 12.61 0.20 -0.96
C ALA A 204 13.00 -0.56 -2.23
N GLN A 205 14.06 -0.11 -2.91
CA GLN A 205 14.57 -0.80 -4.08
C GLN A 205 15.10 -2.20 -3.75
N ARG A 206 15.92 -2.33 -2.70
CA ARG A 206 16.45 -3.61 -2.24
C ARG A 206 15.30 -4.57 -1.90
N SER A 207 14.36 -4.13 -1.08
CA SER A 207 13.23 -4.93 -0.65
C SER A 207 12.30 -5.32 -1.81
N THR A 208 12.12 -4.43 -2.80
CA THR A 208 11.41 -4.77 -4.04
C THR A 208 12.10 -5.88 -4.83
N LEU A 209 13.42 -5.84 -4.96
CA LEU A 209 14.19 -6.85 -5.68
C LEU A 209 14.18 -8.20 -4.96
N GLU A 210 14.33 -8.20 -3.64
CA GLU A 210 14.29 -9.42 -2.81
C GLU A 210 12.90 -10.07 -2.89
N MET A 211 11.84 -9.29 -2.69
CA MET A 211 10.45 -9.74 -2.80
C MET A 211 10.13 -10.29 -4.20
N ALA A 212 10.52 -9.56 -5.25
CA ALA A 212 10.35 -10.00 -6.64
C ALA A 212 11.15 -11.28 -6.93
N GLY A 213 12.33 -11.40 -6.33
CA GLY A 213 13.17 -12.60 -6.40
C GLY A 213 12.49 -13.81 -5.77
N TYR A 214 11.94 -13.69 -4.57
CA TYR A 214 11.22 -14.76 -3.89
C TYR A 214 9.98 -15.21 -4.70
N PHE A 215 9.10 -14.29 -5.04
CA PHE A 215 7.92 -14.65 -5.83
C PHE A 215 8.32 -15.27 -7.18
N GLY A 216 9.16 -14.58 -7.96
CA GLY A 216 9.45 -14.98 -9.34
C GLY A 216 10.30 -16.26 -9.47
N ARG A 217 11.25 -16.50 -8.56
CA ARG A 217 12.17 -17.64 -8.66
C ARG A 217 11.76 -18.83 -7.80
N GLU A 218 10.96 -18.61 -6.75
CA GLU A 218 10.64 -19.67 -5.79
C GLU A 218 9.15 -19.99 -5.79
N LEU A 219 8.28 -19.03 -5.39
CA LEU A 219 6.88 -19.33 -5.13
C LEU A 219 6.08 -19.59 -6.41
N LEU A 220 6.17 -18.75 -7.44
CA LEU A 220 5.41 -18.93 -8.68
C LEU A 220 5.80 -20.23 -9.41
N PRO A 221 7.09 -20.58 -9.58
CA PRO A 221 7.46 -21.88 -10.17
C PRO A 221 6.99 -23.07 -9.33
N ARG A 222 7.03 -22.96 -7.99
CA ARG A 222 6.53 -24.00 -7.10
C ARG A 222 5.02 -24.19 -7.26
N ARG A 223 4.22 -23.12 -7.32
CA ARG A 223 2.77 -23.20 -7.50
C ARG A 223 2.33 -23.69 -8.88
N ARG A 224 3.14 -23.49 -9.92
CA ARG A 224 2.92 -24.12 -11.23
C ARG A 224 3.08 -25.65 -11.17
N ARG A 225 4.06 -26.15 -10.41
CA ARG A 225 4.30 -27.59 -10.28
C ARG A 225 3.38 -28.27 -9.27
N GLU A 226 3.09 -27.57 -8.19
CA GLU A 226 2.38 -28.06 -7.01
C GLU A 226 1.29 -27.04 -6.61
N PRO A 227 0.14 -27.02 -7.34
CA PRO A 227 -0.98 -26.14 -7.02
C PRO A 227 -1.49 -26.39 -5.59
N GLN A 228 -1.85 -25.31 -4.89
CA GLN A 228 -2.41 -25.34 -3.55
C GLN A 228 -3.74 -24.55 -3.52
N ASP A 229 -4.50 -24.67 -2.43
CA ASP A 229 -5.68 -23.84 -2.22
C ASP A 229 -5.27 -22.48 -1.65
N ASP A 230 -4.63 -21.66 -2.51
CA ASP A 230 -4.18 -20.32 -2.18
C ASP A 230 -4.30 -19.35 -3.35
N LEU A 231 -4.25 -18.05 -3.04
CA LEU A 231 -4.41 -16.99 -4.03
C LEU A 231 -3.30 -17.01 -5.10
N VAL A 232 -2.07 -17.35 -4.74
CA VAL A 232 -0.97 -17.39 -5.72
C VAL A 232 -1.21 -18.47 -6.77
N THR A 233 -1.75 -19.63 -6.38
CA THR A 233 -2.16 -20.67 -7.33
C THR A 233 -3.23 -20.16 -8.30
N GLU A 234 -4.24 -19.44 -7.81
CA GLU A 234 -5.29 -18.88 -8.68
C GLU A 234 -4.73 -17.83 -9.65
N LEU A 235 -3.79 -17.00 -9.20
CA LEU A 235 -3.12 -16.01 -10.05
C LEU A 235 -2.25 -16.68 -11.12
N VAL A 236 -1.55 -17.76 -10.77
CA VAL A 236 -0.77 -18.57 -11.72
C VAL A 236 -1.69 -19.18 -12.78
N GLN A 237 -2.80 -19.77 -12.40
CA GLN A 237 -3.81 -20.29 -13.33
C GLN A 237 -4.39 -19.20 -14.22
N ALA A 238 -4.70 -18.03 -13.66
CA ALA A 238 -5.17 -16.88 -14.44
C ALA A 238 -4.14 -16.38 -15.46
N ARG A 239 -2.85 -16.52 -15.15
CA ARG A 239 -1.74 -16.23 -16.07
C ARG A 239 -1.69 -17.25 -17.23
N ASP A 240 -1.79 -18.53 -16.89
CA ASP A 240 -1.73 -19.62 -17.85
C ASP A 240 -2.98 -19.62 -18.78
N ASP A 241 -4.14 -19.19 -18.28
CA ASP A 241 -5.39 -18.96 -19.05
C ASP A 241 -5.36 -17.65 -19.88
N GLY A 242 -4.29 -16.86 -19.81
CA GLY A 242 -4.19 -15.58 -20.52
C GLY A 242 -4.98 -14.41 -19.94
N ARG A 243 -5.61 -14.59 -18.77
CA ARG A 243 -6.32 -13.51 -18.05
C ARG A 243 -5.36 -12.51 -17.37
N ILE A 244 -4.14 -12.92 -17.07
CA ILE A 244 -3.01 -12.08 -16.72
C ILE A 244 -2.04 -12.08 -17.90
N SER A 245 -1.60 -10.90 -18.35
CA SER A 245 -0.91 -10.73 -19.61
C SER A 245 0.54 -11.23 -19.60
N SER A 246 1.21 -11.19 -18.45
CA SER A 246 2.63 -11.56 -18.32
C SER A 246 3.00 -11.99 -16.90
N ASP A 247 4.13 -12.67 -16.76
CA ASP A 247 4.70 -13.01 -15.45
C ASP A 247 5.09 -11.75 -14.66
N ALA A 248 5.47 -10.67 -15.34
CA ALA A 248 5.75 -9.39 -14.70
C ALA A 248 4.46 -8.75 -14.12
N GLU A 249 3.33 -8.90 -14.80
CA GLU A 249 2.03 -8.45 -14.29
C GLU A 249 1.56 -9.34 -13.13
N LEU A 250 1.71 -10.65 -13.22
CA LEU A 250 1.44 -11.59 -12.13
C LEU A 250 2.23 -11.24 -10.87
N LEU A 251 3.55 -11.03 -11.02
CA LEU A 251 4.44 -10.66 -9.93
C LEU A 251 4.03 -9.33 -9.27
N ALA A 252 3.60 -8.36 -10.08
CA ALA A 252 3.13 -7.08 -9.58
C ALA A 252 1.87 -7.21 -8.70
N GLN A 253 0.94 -8.12 -9.04
CA GLN A 253 -0.23 -8.36 -8.20
C GLN A 253 0.17 -9.03 -6.87
N CYS A 254 1.08 -10.01 -6.89
CA CYS A 254 1.58 -10.64 -5.66
C CYS A 254 2.23 -9.62 -4.72
N ALA A 255 3.09 -8.77 -5.25
CA ALA A 255 3.77 -7.72 -4.48
C ALA A 255 2.79 -6.69 -3.90
N MET A 256 1.83 -6.24 -4.72
CA MET A 256 0.81 -5.29 -4.30
C MET A 256 -0.07 -5.87 -3.19
N LEU A 257 -0.52 -7.11 -3.32
CA LEU A 257 -1.39 -7.75 -2.33
C LEU A 257 -0.71 -7.88 -0.97
N LEU A 258 0.57 -8.28 -0.96
CA LEU A 258 1.35 -8.33 0.27
C LEU A 258 1.41 -6.95 0.94
N PHE A 259 1.84 -5.94 0.19
CA PHE A 259 1.96 -4.58 0.70
C PHE A 259 0.62 -4.02 1.19
N ALA A 260 -0.44 -4.10 0.36
CA ALA A 260 -1.74 -3.53 0.67
C ALA A 260 -2.44 -4.23 1.85
N GLY A 261 -2.26 -5.55 1.99
CA GLY A 261 -2.86 -6.32 3.07
C GLY A 261 -2.18 -6.14 4.43
N TYR A 262 -0.91 -5.76 4.43
CA TYR A 262 -0.14 -5.58 5.66
C TYR A 262 -0.28 -4.18 6.25
N GLU A 263 0.15 -3.14 5.53
CA GLU A 263 0.33 -1.80 6.08
C GLU A 263 -0.97 -1.18 6.60
N THR A 264 -2.02 -1.26 5.81
CA THR A 264 -3.31 -0.66 6.15
C THR A 264 -3.91 -1.27 7.41
N THR A 265 -3.83 -2.59 7.55
CA THR A 265 -4.36 -3.32 8.71
C THR A 265 -3.51 -3.10 9.95
N ARG A 266 -2.18 -3.10 9.83
CA ARG A 266 -1.26 -2.75 10.92
C ARG A 266 -1.59 -1.37 11.50
N ASN A 267 -1.73 -0.38 10.65
CA ASN A 267 -2.02 0.99 11.06
C ASN A 267 -3.42 1.11 11.68
N LEU A 268 -4.42 0.39 11.16
CA LEU A 268 -5.76 0.34 11.74
C LEU A 268 -5.75 -0.26 13.15
N LEU A 269 -5.04 -1.37 13.36
CA LEU A 269 -4.93 -2.00 14.69
C LEU A 269 -4.23 -1.08 15.69
N GLY A 270 -3.11 -0.45 15.32
CA GLY A 270 -2.39 0.47 16.19
C GLY A 270 -3.21 1.70 16.56
N ASN A 271 -3.78 2.39 15.57
CA ASN A 271 -4.61 3.57 15.80
C ASN A 271 -5.90 3.21 16.56
N GLY A 272 -6.51 2.08 16.24
CA GLY A 272 -7.70 1.58 16.94
C GLY A 272 -7.44 1.32 18.41
N MET A 273 -6.33 0.66 18.74
CA MET A 273 -5.92 0.41 20.12
C MET A 273 -5.67 1.73 20.87
N LEU A 274 -4.95 2.68 20.27
CA LEU A 274 -4.70 3.99 20.88
C LEU A 274 -6.01 4.72 21.19
N VAL A 275 -6.96 4.73 20.25
CA VAL A 275 -8.28 5.37 20.45
C VAL A 275 -9.08 4.66 21.53
N LEU A 276 -9.08 3.33 21.57
CA LEU A 276 -9.74 2.55 22.62
C LEU A 276 -9.15 2.83 23.99
N MET A 277 -7.82 2.95 24.10
CA MET A 277 -7.15 3.31 25.37
C MET A 277 -7.56 4.70 25.86
N GLN A 278 -7.81 5.65 24.96
CA GLN A 278 -8.29 7.01 25.29
C GLN A 278 -9.78 7.04 25.64
N HIS A 279 -10.56 6.07 25.15
CA HIS A 279 -12.02 5.98 25.28
C HIS A 279 -12.44 4.67 25.93
N ARG A 280 -12.04 4.46 27.20
CA ARG A 280 -12.27 3.19 27.93
C ARG A 280 -13.71 2.70 27.98
N ALA A 281 -14.69 3.58 27.84
CA ALA A 281 -16.10 3.22 27.74
C ALA A 281 -16.47 2.47 26.45
N GLN A 282 -15.58 2.45 25.45
CA GLN A 282 -15.79 1.76 24.18
C GLN A 282 -15.18 0.33 24.14
N TRP A 283 -14.58 -0.10 25.24
CA TRP A 283 -14.01 -1.46 25.38
C TRP A 283 -15.09 -2.52 25.40
#